data_3d4165cfee5601e7bf5a2bc6c8c3d458
#
_entry.id   3d4165cfee5601e7bf5a2bc6c8c3d458
#
_cell.length_a   1.000
_cell.length_b   1.000
_cell.length_c   1.000
_cell.angle_alpha   90.00
_cell.angle_beta   90.00
_cell.angle_gamma   90.00
#
_symmetry.space_group_name_H-M   'P 1'
#
loop_
_entity.id
_entity.type
_entity.pdbx_description
1 polymer ?
#
loop_
_entity_poly.entity_id
_entity_poly.type
_entity_poly.pdbx_seq_one_letter_code
_entity_poly.pdbx_strand_id
1 'polypeptide(L)'
;MNDIKRLAGYIGSYKKDMMLGALMVMIETAFELVIPIMIADLIDVGVANHDLAYIYSKGFQMGICALLALVTGLLYARFAARASYGWGAKIREAEYAKVMQYSFSNLDHFDTSSLITRMTTDVTVLQNLINSGFRPVTRGPSLLILGIGLSFWMNPKL
;
A
#
# COMPACT_ATOMS: atom_id res chain seq x y z
N MET A 1 -0.44 24.04 -7.42
CA MET A 1 0.16 23.47 -6.18
C MET A 1 -0.74 23.61 -4.94
N ASN A 2 -1.62 24.59 -4.89
CA ASN A 2 -2.56 24.78 -3.77
C ASN A 2 -3.67 23.73 -3.74
N ASP A 3 -4.12 23.21 -4.88
CA ASP A 3 -5.22 22.25 -4.95
C ASP A 3 -4.84 20.87 -4.44
N ILE A 4 -3.60 20.43 -4.74
CA ILE A 4 -3.06 19.15 -4.19
C ILE A 4 -2.95 19.24 -2.66
N LYS A 5 -2.53 20.39 -2.11
CA LYS A 5 -2.47 20.59 -0.66
C LYS A 5 -3.86 20.58 -0.01
N ARG A 6 -4.87 21.11 -0.69
CA ARG A 6 -6.27 21.06 -0.25
C ARG A 6 -6.80 19.63 -0.24
N LEU A 7 -6.60 18.89 -1.32
CA LEU A 7 -6.98 17.46 -1.41
C LEU A 7 -6.26 16.63 -0.36
N ALA A 8 -4.95 16.86 -0.15
CA ALA A 8 -4.19 16.22 0.91
C ALA A 8 -4.69 16.57 2.33
N GLY A 9 -5.29 17.74 2.51
CA GLY A 9 -5.91 18.14 3.78
C GLY A 9 -7.03 17.20 4.23
N TYR A 10 -7.82 16.67 3.29
CA TYR A 10 -8.89 15.72 3.57
C TYR A 10 -8.38 14.33 4.01
N ILE A 11 -7.11 14.01 3.75
CA ILE A 11 -6.44 12.77 4.23
C ILE A 11 -6.22 12.83 5.76
N GLY A 12 -6.30 14.00 6.38
CA GLY A 12 -5.92 14.21 7.78
C GLY A 12 -6.53 13.20 8.76
N SER A 13 -7.78 12.81 8.58
CA SER A 13 -8.49 11.83 9.41
C SER A 13 -8.01 10.38 9.20
N TYR A 14 -7.42 10.08 8.05
CA TYR A 14 -7.00 8.72 7.63
C TYR A 14 -5.49 8.52 7.62
N LYS A 15 -4.72 9.50 8.13
CA LYS A 15 -3.24 9.42 8.23
C LYS A 15 -2.78 8.17 8.99
N LYS A 16 -3.49 7.81 10.05
CA LYS A 16 -3.16 6.60 10.83
C LYS A 16 -3.32 5.33 10.01
N ASP A 17 -4.40 5.22 9.25
CA ASP A 17 -4.64 4.05 8.38
C ASP A 17 -3.58 3.98 7.27
N MET A 18 -3.17 5.12 6.68
CA MET A 18 -2.09 5.17 5.70
C MET A 18 -0.74 4.77 6.31
N MET A 19 -0.40 5.27 7.50
CA MET A 19 0.84 4.90 8.18
C MET A 19 0.87 3.43 8.56
N LEU A 20 -0.24 2.88 9.06
CA LEU A 20 -0.37 1.46 9.37
C LEU A 20 -0.28 0.61 8.09
N GLY A 21 -0.90 1.06 7.00
CA GLY A 21 -0.77 0.41 5.69
C GLY A 21 0.68 0.39 5.21
N ALA A 22 1.40 1.52 5.27
CA ALA A 22 2.82 1.58 4.92
C ALA A 22 3.67 0.62 5.77
N LEU A 23 3.44 0.58 7.08
CA LEU A 23 4.13 -0.33 7.99
C LEU A 23 3.87 -1.80 7.61
N MET A 24 2.62 -2.15 7.29
CA MET A 24 2.27 -3.53 6.88
C MET A 24 2.98 -3.93 5.58
N VAL A 25 3.07 -3.03 4.58
CA VAL A 25 3.83 -3.28 3.34
C VAL A 25 5.32 -3.47 3.63
N MET A 26 5.90 -2.69 4.54
CA MET A 26 7.32 -2.84 4.91
C MET A 26 7.58 -4.21 5.56
N ILE A 27 6.70 -4.64 6.47
CA ILE A 27 6.80 -5.95 7.13
C ILE A 27 6.61 -7.08 6.12
N GLU A 28 5.60 -6.98 5.24
CA GLU A 28 5.35 -7.93 4.15
C GLU A 28 6.60 -8.09 3.28
N THR A 29 7.20 -6.96 2.85
CA THR A 29 8.40 -6.94 2.02
C THR A 29 9.62 -7.56 2.73
N ALA A 30 9.75 -7.34 4.04
CA ALA A 30 10.81 -7.98 4.82
C ALA A 30 10.69 -9.51 4.83
N PHE A 31 9.49 -10.04 5.06
CA PHE A 31 9.26 -11.50 4.99
C PHE A 31 9.53 -12.06 3.59
N GLU A 32 9.11 -11.35 2.53
CA GLU A 32 9.38 -11.77 1.14
C GLU A 32 10.88 -11.81 0.83
N LEU A 33 11.69 -10.90 1.36
CA LEU A 33 13.14 -10.87 1.15
C LEU A 33 13.87 -11.96 1.95
N VAL A 34 13.33 -12.42 3.06
CA VAL A 34 13.92 -13.51 3.85
C VAL A 34 13.79 -14.86 3.15
N ILE A 35 12.72 -15.08 2.38
CA ILE A 35 12.45 -16.37 1.72
C ILE A 35 13.59 -16.80 0.77
N PRO A 36 14.10 -15.94 -0.16
CA PRO A 36 15.24 -16.30 -1.02
C PRO A 36 16.51 -16.67 -0.23
N ILE A 37 16.76 -16.01 0.90
CA ILE A 37 17.92 -16.31 1.76
C ILE A 37 17.75 -17.71 2.37
N MET A 38 16.55 -18.03 2.84
CA MET A 38 16.26 -19.36 3.38
C MET A 38 16.33 -20.46 2.31
N ILE A 39 16.01 -20.13 1.05
CA ILE A 39 16.18 -21.06 -0.08
C ILE A 39 17.66 -21.33 -0.33
N ALA A 40 18.51 -20.32 -0.32
CA ALA A 40 19.95 -20.47 -0.47
C ALA A 40 20.51 -21.39 0.65
N ASP A 41 20.20 -21.10 1.91
CA ASP A 41 20.58 -21.94 3.04
C ASP A 41 20.09 -23.40 2.90
N LEU A 42 18.87 -23.59 2.43
CA LEU A 42 18.28 -24.90 2.23
C LEU A 42 19.05 -25.72 1.20
N ILE A 43 19.48 -25.06 0.10
CA ILE A 43 20.27 -25.70 -0.96
C ILE A 43 21.69 -25.98 -0.48
N ASP A 44 22.36 -24.96 0.08
CA ASP A 44 23.79 -25.02 0.43
C ASP A 44 24.08 -25.96 1.60
N VAL A 45 23.15 -26.08 2.55
CA VAL A 45 23.33 -26.90 3.74
C VAL A 45 22.46 -28.17 3.69
N GLY A 46 21.16 -28.04 3.42
CA GLY A 46 20.23 -29.15 3.47
C GLY A 46 20.42 -30.15 2.35
N VAL A 47 20.44 -29.64 1.10
CA VAL A 47 20.57 -30.51 -0.07
C VAL A 47 22.01 -31.04 -0.21
N ALA A 48 23.01 -30.19 -0.02
CA ALA A 48 24.43 -30.57 -0.15
C ALA A 48 24.83 -31.64 0.85
N ASN A 49 24.26 -31.62 2.07
CA ASN A 49 24.55 -32.65 3.11
C ASN A 49 23.54 -33.78 3.13
N HIS A 50 22.54 -33.83 2.22
CA HIS A 50 21.44 -34.81 2.22
C HIS A 50 20.66 -34.87 3.55
N ASP A 51 20.59 -33.75 4.29
CA ASP A 51 19.92 -33.66 5.59
C ASP A 51 18.43 -33.33 5.41
N LEU A 52 17.61 -34.37 5.38
CA LEU A 52 16.16 -34.24 5.25
C LEU A 52 15.53 -33.50 6.45
N ALA A 53 16.06 -33.69 7.67
CA ALA A 53 15.50 -33.01 8.84
C ALA A 53 15.68 -31.49 8.74
N TYR A 54 16.85 -31.04 8.27
CA TYR A 54 17.12 -29.61 8.00
C TYR A 54 16.20 -29.07 6.92
N ILE A 55 16.02 -29.81 5.81
CA ILE A 55 15.14 -29.42 4.70
C ILE A 55 13.70 -29.23 5.18
N TYR A 56 13.16 -30.19 5.95
CA TYR A 56 11.80 -30.06 6.50
C TYR A 56 11.67 -28.87 7.46
N SER A 57 12.65 -28.65 8.34
CA SER A 57 12.65 -27.55 9.29
C SER A 57 12.68 -26.18 8.58
N LYS A 58 13.57 -26.02 7.59
CA LYS A 58 13.65 -24.79 6.78
C LYS A 58 12.40 -24.58 5.94
N GLY A 59 11.86 -25.64 5.31
CA GLY A 59 10.60 -25.55 4.57
C GLY A 59 9.42 -25.12 5.44
N PHE A 60 9.33 -25.62 6.66
CA PHE A 60 8.31 -25.19 7.62
C PHE A 60 8.47 -23.71 8.02
N GLN A 61 9.69 -23.25 8.29
CA GLN A 61 9.99 -21.83 8.58
C GLN A 61 9.60 -20.92 7.40
N MET A 62 9.93 -21.33 6.17
CA MET A 62 9.51 -20.60 4.97
C MET A 62 7.98 -20.53 4.85
N GLY A 63 7.28 -21.61 5.17
CA GLY A 63 5.82 -21.62 5.23
C GLY A 63 5.26 -20.61 6.23
N ILE A 64 5.86 -20.49 7.41
CA ILE A 64 5.49 -19.47 8.41
C ILE A 64 5.74 -18.07 7.87
N CYS A 65 6.90 -17.80 7.26
CA CYS A 65 7.20 -16.50 6.67
C CYS A 65 6.18 -16.13 5.57
N ALA A 66 5.82 -17.07 4.71
CA ALA A 66 4.81 -16.86 3.66
C ALA A 66 3.42 -16.57 4.26
N LEU A 67 3.03 -17.25 5.32
CA LEU A 67 1.77 -16.97 6.03
C LEU A 67 1.78 -15.58 6.68
N LEU A 68 2.89 -15.18 7.29
CA LEU A 68 3.02 -13.84 7.88
C LEU A 68 2.99 -12.75 6.79
N ALA A 69 3.64 -12.96 5.66
CA ALA A 69 3.56 -12.07 4.50
C ALA A 69 2.10 -11.95 3.98
N LEU A 70 1.38 -13.07 3.88
CA LEU A 70 -0.04 -13.07 3.49
C LEU A 70 -0.90 -12.26 4.48
N VAL A 71 -0.74 -12.49 5.77
CA VAL A 71 -1.52 -11.77 6.81
C VAL A 71 -1.23 -10.27 6.76
N THR A 72 0.04 -9.87 6.65
CA THR A 72 0.41 -8.45 6.56
C THR A 72 -0.09 -7.81 5.27
N GLY A 73 -0.09 -8.53 4.15
CA GLY A 73 -0.67 -8.09 2.89
C GLY A 73 -2.18 -7.88 2.95
N LEU A 74 -2.92 -8.77 3.64
CA LEU A 74 -4.36 -8.62 3.87
C LEU A 74 -4.67 -7.42 4.79
N LEU A 75 -3.88 -7.23 5.84
CA LEU A 75 -4.01 -6.07 6.72
C LEU A 75 -3.73 -4.76 5.97
N TYR A 76 -2.70 -4.73 5.13
CA TYR A 76 -2.45 -3.61 4.23
C TYR A 76 -3.67 -3.29 3.38
N ALA A 77 -4.24 -4.28 2.68
CA ALA A 77 -5.39 -4.09 1.80
C ALA A 77 -6.58 -3.47 2.56
N ARG A 78 -6.81 -3.90 3.81
CA ARG A 78 -7.85 -3.34 4.68
C ARG A 78 -7.59 -1.87 5.02
N PHE A 79 -6.37 -1.52 5.42
CA PHE A 79 -6.01 -0.14 5.76
C PHE A 79 -6.03 0.78 4.53
N ALA A 80 -5.50 0.32 3.41
CA ALA A 80 -5.51 1.06 2.15
C ALA A 80 -6.93 1.32 1.65
N ALA A 81 -7.80 0.32 1.67
CA ALA A 81 -9.19 0.47 1.30
C ALA A 81 -9.90 1.48 2.23
N ARG A 82 -9.73 1.35 3.55
CA ARG A 82 -10.35 2.26 4.52
C ARG A 82 -9.89 3.70 4.33
N ALA A 83 -8.61 3.92 4.11
CA ALA A 83 -8.05 5.25 3.85
C ALA A 83 -8.58 5.83 2.53
N SER A 84 -8.53 5.06 1.44
CA SER A 84 -8.94 5.47 0.11
C SER A 84 -10.44 5.78 0.03
N TYR A 85 -11.30 4.85 0.47
CA TYR A 85 -12.75 5.05 0.43
C TYR A 85 -13.22 6.14 1.39
N GLY A 86 -12.62 6.22 2.58
CA GLY A 86 -12.92 7.28 3.54
C GLY A 86 -12.51 8.67 3.05
N TRP A 87 -11.36 8.78 2.38
CA TRP A 87 -10.93 10.01 1.76
C TRP A 87 -11.86 10.42 0.60
N GLY A 88 -12.23 9.48 -0.28
CA GLY A 88 -13.17 9.73 -1.36
C GLY A 88 -14.55 10.17 -0.86
N ALA A 89 -15.04 9.58 0.24
CA ALA A 89 -16.29 10.00 0.86
C ALA A 89 -16.23 11.46 1.35
N LYS A 90 -15.12 11.86 1.99
CA LYS A 90 -14.93 13.25 2.44
C LYS A 90 -14.84 14.26 1.31
N ILE A 91 -14.24 13.89 0.19
CA ILE A 91 -14.22 14.74 -1.01
C ILE A 91 -15.64 14.93 -1.53
N ARG A 92 -16.40 13.85 -1.69
CA ARG A 92 -17.79 13.92 -2.16
C ARG A 92 -18.66 14.77 -1.23
N GLU A 93 -18.50 14.63 0.08
CA GLU A 93 -19.18 15.45 1.08
C GLU A 93 -18.87 16.94 0.90
N ALA A 94 -17.59 17.28 0.72
CA ALA A 94 -17.16 18.66 0.52
C ALA A 94 -17.65 19.25 -0.81
N GLU A 95 -17.61 18.46 -1.90
CA GLU A 95 -18.14 18.87 -3.21
C GLU A 95 -19.66 19.06 -3.15
N TYR A 96 -20.38 18.12 -2.56
CA TYR A 96 -21.82 18.24 -2.37
C TYR A 96 -22.20 19.49 -1.56
N ALA A 97 -21.54 19.70 -0.43
CA ALA A 97 -21.76 20.90 0.38
C ALA A 97 -21.48 22.19 -0.39
N LYS A 98 -20.51 22.18 -1.32
CA LYS A 98 -20.20 23.32 -2.17
C LYS A 98 -21.27 23.55 -3.23
N VAL A 99 -21.75 22.51 -3.88
CA VAL A 99 -22.82 22.57 -4.90
C VAL A 99 -24.12 23.10 -4.28
N MET A 100 -24.46 22.67 -3.05
CA MET A 100 -25.64 23.15 -2.32
C MET A 100 -25.60 24.64 -1.95
N GLN A 101 -24.43 25.27 -1.99
CA GLN A 101 -24.26 26.69 -1.75
C GLN A 101 -24.40 27.53 -3.04
N TYR A 102 -24.50 26.90 -4.21
CA TYR A 102 -24.68 27.63 -5.47
C TYR A 102 -26.10 28.16 -5.60
N SER A 103 -26.22 29.40 -6.08
CA SER A 103 -27.51 29.95 -6.49
C SER A 103 -27.94 29.35 -7.82
N PHE A 104 -29.22 29.41 -8.16
CA PHE A 104 -29.74 28.97 -9.46
C PHE A 104 -28.99 29.63 -10.64
N SER A 105 -28.68 30.91 -10.54
CA SER A 105 -27.88 31.64 -11.55
C SER A 105 -26.47 31.08 -11.73
N ASN A 106 -25.84 30.56 -10.67
CA ASN A 106 -24.53 29.93 -10.77
C ASN A 106 -24.62 28.51 -11.37
N LEU A 107 -25.71 27.77 -11.09
CA LEU A 107 -25.95 26.45 -11.65
C LEU A 107 -26.18 26.49 -13.15
N ASP A 108 -26.80 27.54 -13.68
CA ASP A 108 -27.05 27.73 -15.13
C ASP A 108 -25.74 27.88 -15.94
N HIS A 109 -24.62 28.26 -15.27
CA HIS A 109 -23.31 28.34 -15.90
C HIS A 109 -22.57 26.99 -15.95
N PHE A 110 -23.04 25.98 -15.23
CA PHE A 110 -22.44 24.64 -15.21
C PHE A 110 -23.37 23.64 -15.85
N ASP A 111 -22.83 22.82 -16.75
CA ASP A 111 -23.57 21.67 -17.26
C ASP A 111 -23.77 20.66 -16.10
N THR A 112 -25.02 20.30 -15.84
CA THR A 112 -25.40 19.36 -14.77
C THR A 112 -24.70 18.00 -14.95
N SER A 113 -24.51 17.55 -16.18
CA SER A 113 -23.78 16.31 -16.48
C SER A 113 -22.31 16.37 -16.03
N SER A 114 -21.67 17.54 -16.22
CA SER A 114 -20.30 17.79 -15.78
C SER A 114 -20.16 17.76 -14.25
N LEU A 115 -21.10 18.35 -13.52
CA LEU A 115 -21.12 18.33 -12.07
C LEU A 115 -21.28 16.89 -11.53
N ILE A 116 -22.18 16.11 -12.12
CA ILE A 116 -22.39 14.70 -11.73
C ILE A 116 -21.10 13.90 -11.99
N THR A 117 -20.47 14.05 -13.14
CA THR A 117 -19.23 13.34 -13.48
C THR A 117 -18.10 13.65 -12.49
N ARG A 118 -17.93 14.92 -12.10
CA ARG A 118 -16.92 15.33 -11.10
C ARG A 118 -17.16 14.66 -9.76
N MET A 119 -18.40 14.68 -9.26
CA MET A 119 -18.75 14.11 -7.95
C MET A 119 -18.70 12.57 -7.94
N THR A 120 -18.81 11.92 -9.08
CA THR A 120 -18.85 10.45 -9.20
C THR A 120 -17.54 9.89 -9.75
N THR A 121 -17.31 10.07 -11.04
CA THR A 121 -16.22 9.43 -11.78
C THR A 121 -14.87 9.98 -11.37
N ASP A 122 -14.70 11.30 -11.30
CA ASP A 122 -13.40 11.93 -11.01
C ASP A 122 -12.94 11.58 -9.58
N VAL A 123 -13.84 11.63 -8.61
CA VAL A 123 -13.52 11.21 -7.23
C VAL A 123 -13.19 9.73 -7.17
N THR A 124 -13.86 8.88 -7.95
CA THR A 124 -13.57 7.45 -8.01
C THR A 124 -12.19 7.18 -8.62
N VAL A 125 -11.80 7.94 -9.66
CA VAL A 125 -10.45 7.85 -10.24
C VAL A 125 -9.38 8.23 -9.23
N LEU A 126 -9.57 9.34 -8.51
CA LEU A 126 -8.66 9.77 -7.44
C LEU A 126 -8.57 8.75 -6.31
N GLN A 127 -9.69 8.16 -5.93
CA GLN A 127 -9.80 7.13 -4.92
C GLN A 127 -9.02 5.87 -5.32
N ASN A 128 -9.16 5.42 -6.58
CA ASN A 128 -8.44 4.29 -7.12
C ASN A 128 -6.94 4.55 -7.26
N LEU A 129 -6.54 5.79 -7.57
CA LEU A 129 -5.13 6.19 -7.59
C LEU A 129 -4.47 5.98 -6.22
N ILE A 130 -5.14 6.36 -5.14
CA ILE A 130 -4.63 6.11 -3.78
C ILE A 130 -4.64 4.63 -3.46
N ASN A 131 -5.74 3.93 -3.71
CA ASN A 131 -5.88 2.52 -3.37
C ASN A 131 -4.84 1.64 -4.08
N SER A 132 -4.64 1.85 -5.37
CA SER A 132 -3.73 1.04 -6.20
C SER A 132 -2.30 1.58 -6.23
N GLY A 133 -2.13 2.91 -6.16
CA GLY A 133 -0.83 3.57 -6.25
C GLY A 133 -0.04 3.55 -4.95
N PHE A 134 -0.70 3.45 -3.81
CA PHE A 134 -0.03 3.52 -2.51
C PHE A 134 0.93 2.33 -2.27
N ARG A 135 0.54 1.11 -2.69
CA ARG A 135 1.37 -0.09 -2.52
C ARG A 135 2.70 -0.01 -3.27
N PRO A 136 2.75 0.25 -4.60
CA PRO A 136 4.02 0.33 -5.32
C PRO A 136 4.90 1.49 -4.85
N VAL A 137 4.30 2.63 -4.48
CA VAL A 137 5.04 3.79 -3.95
C VAL A 137 5.70 3.49 -2.59
N THR A 138 5.09 2.68 -1.75
CA THR A 138 5.65 2.29 -0.45
C THR A 138 6.60 1.10 -0.60
N ARG A 139 6.25 0.11 -1.41
CA ARG A 139 7.03 -1.13 -1.58
C ARG A 139 8.35 -0.89 -2.30
N GLY A 140 8.39 -0.03 -3.35
CA GLY A 140 9.61 0.24 -4.10
C GLY A 140 10.76 0.75 -3.23
N PRO A 141 10.61 1.84 -2.48
CA PRO A 141 11.63 2.32 -1.56
C PRO A 141 11.98 1.30 -0.45
N SER A 142 10.98 0.57 0.07
CA SER A 142 11.20 -0.45 1.09
C SER A 142 12.08 -1.60 0.57
N LEU A 143 11.82 -2.08 -0.65
CA LEU A 143 12.66 -3.09 -1.32
C LEU A 143 14.09 -2.60 -1.52
N LEU A 144 14.28 -1.35 -1.95
CA LEU A 144 15.60 -0.74 -2.11
C LEU A 144 16.37 -0.70 -0.79
N ILE A 145 15.77 -0.15 0.25
CA ILE A 145 16.42 0.02 1.56
C ILE A 145 16.74 -1.34 2.18
N LEU A 146 15.76 -2.24 2.21
CA LEU A 146 15.94 -3.58 2.80
C LEU A 146 16.86 -4.46 1.95
N GLY A 147 16.75 -4.40 0.62
CA GLY A 147 17.60 -5.17 -0.28
C GLY A 147 19.07 -4.75 -0.20
N ILE A 148 19.35 -3.45 -0.23
CA ILE A 148 20.70 -2.91 -0.06
C ILE A 148 21.23 -3.26 1.34
N GLY A 149 20.42 -3.08 2.39
CA GLY A 149 20.79 -3.44 3.77
C GLY A 149 21.15 -4.91 3.91
N LEU A 150 20.36 -5.81 3.33
CA LEU A 150 20.64 -7.26 3.30
C LEU A 150 21.90 -7.59 2.51
N SER A 151 22.12 -6.96 1.34
CA SER A 151 23.33 -7.17 0.55
C SER A 151 24.60 -6.80 1.31
N PHE A 152 24.61 -5.65 2.00
CA PHE A 152 25.73 -5.26 2.86
C PHE A 152 25.90 -6.18 4.06
N TRP A 153 24.83 -6.70 4.61
CA TRP A 153 24.90 -7.63 5.74
C TRP A 153 25.47 -8.99 5.33
N MET A 154 25.12 -9.47 4.13
CA MET A 154 25.61 -10.75 3.61
C MET A 154 27.05 -10.65 3.10
N ASN A 155 27.41 -9.55 2.46
CA ASN A 155 28.78 -9.34 1.96
C ASN A 155 29.17 -7.86 2.03
N PRO A 156 29.86 -7.44 3.11
CA PRO A 156 30.27 -6.03 3.31
C PRO A 156 31.33 -5.52 2.33
N LYS A 157 31.81 -6.39 1.42
CA LYS A 157 32.80 -5.99 0.38
C LYS A 157 32.13 -5.66 -0.96
N LEU A 158 30.82 -5.83 -1.10
CA LEU A 158 30.02 -5.38 -2.22
C LEU A 158 29.66 -3.90 -2.10
#